data_3f2f94fbeb13e54c3946c77e2d257397
#
_entry.id   3f2f94fbeb13e54c3946c77e2d257397
#
_cell.length_a   1.000
_cell.length_b   1.000
_cell.length_c   1.000
_cell.angle_alpha   90.00
_cell.angle_beta   90.00
_cell.angle_gamma   90.00
#
_symmetry.space_group_name_H-M   'P 1'
#
loop_
_entity.id
_entity.type
_entity.pdbx_description
1 polymer ?
#
loop_
_entity_poly.entity_id
_entity_poly.type
_entity_poly.pdbx_seq_one_letter_code
_entity_poly.pdbx_strand_id
1 'polypeptide(L)'
;MSVVMTSGRRATPRVRLRRLLTEAGAVILGIVLLIWTVIPVYNMLLIALDPEEGEVEFSGNLWPPEPSLESFRVVLTQDARYLEHFWRQLGNSLYIGLSTMVLTVLIASLASFAVGRMRLGQGSPLTSAAVLTNASLITYAIPASFLIFPFHRIMHDYGLSNDPWAVIAAQVTFATPFAILTLRQYARLIPLELDDAARVDGASSAQVYRRVYLPLMTPALAVVATYALVLAWNDYLYQFVLLASEKHMTAAVMQAQLFDDADPPWNAMMAAAIIYALPPVAIFFALRRVMMAGLTSWWR
;
A
#
# COMPACT_ATOMS: atom_id res chain seq x y z
N MET A 1 41.72 -17.10 -39.06
CA MET A 1 40.31 -16.92 -39.45
C MET A 1 39.64 -18.26 -39.28
N SER A 2 39.17 -18.58 -38.07
CA SER A 2 38.47 -19.82 -37.73
C SER A 2 37.12 -19.43 -37.08
N VAL A 3 36.07 -19.62 -37.88
CA VAL A 3 34.67 -19.44 -37.46
C VAL A 3 34.31 -20.58 -36.52
N VAL A 4 34.16 -20.29 -35.22
CA VAL A 4 33.61 -21.23 -34.26
C VAL A 4 32.10 -21.25 -34.49
N MET A 5 31.61 -22.24 -35.24
CA MET A 5 30.18 -22.56 -35.31
C MET A 5 29.75 -23.11 -33.95
N THR A 6 29.02 -22.31 -33.20
CA THR A 6 28.29 -22.79 -32.03
C THR A 6 27.16 -23.71 -32.49
N SER A 7 27.38 -25.02 -32.42
CA SER A 7 26.38 -26.04 -32.68
C SER A 7 25.23 -25.89 -31.66
N GLY A 8 24.09 -25.41 -32.13
CA GLY A 8 22.85 -25.39 -31.35
C GLY A 8 22.47 -26.82 -30.95
N ARG A 9 22.83 -27.23 -29.73
CA ARG A 9 22.38 -28.50 -29.14
C ARG A 9 20.86 -28.49 -29.08
N ARG A 10 20.22 -29.20 -30.00
CA ARG A 10 18.78 -29.48 -29.94
C ARG A 10 18.50 -30.20 -28.63
N ALA A 11 17.72 -29.52 -27.75
CA ALA A 11 17.31 -30.08 -26.46
C ALA A 11 16.67 -31.46 -26.69
N THR A 12 17.11 -32.47 -25.93
CA THR A 12 16.59 -33.83 -26.02
C THR A 12 15.08 -33.84 -25.72
N PRO A 13 14.27 -34.78 -26.31
CA PRO A 13 12.81 -34.85 -26.10
C PRO A 13 12.42 -34.85 -24.61
N ARG A 14 13.23 -35.50 -23.75
CA ARG A 14 13.03 -35.53 -22.30
C ARG A 14 13.18 -34.17 -21.62
N VAL A 15 14.10 -33.33 -22.09
CA VAL A 15 14.29 -31.97 -21.55
C VAL A 15 13.12 -31.06 -21.98
N ARG A 16 12.63 -31.18 -23.21
CA ARG A 16 11.44 -30.48 -23.67
C ARG A 16 10.19 -30.90 -22.91
N LEU A 17 9.98 -32.20 -22.67
CA LEU A 17 8.81 -32.69 -21.92
C LEU A 17 8.84 -32.18 -20.48
N ARG A 18 10.00 -32.25 -19.79
CA ARG A 18 10.15 -31.71 -18.43
C ARG A 18 9.82 -30.22 -18.39
N ARG A 19 10.33 -29.46 -19.35
CA ARG A 19 10.07 -28.00 -19.42
C ARG A 19 8.58 -27.73 -19.63
N LEU A 20 7.92 -28.42 -20.55
CA LEU A 20 6.47 -28.29 -20.77
C LEU A 20 5.65 -28.65 -19.53
N LEU A 21 6.02 -29.74 -18.82
CA LEU A 21 5.35 -30.11 -17.57
C LEU A 21 5.55 -29.06 -16.47
N THR A 22 6.75 -28.48 -16.36
CA THR A 22 7.02 -27.41 -15.38
C THR A 22 6.26 -26.14 -15.72
N GLU A 23 6.23 -25.74 -17.00
CA GLU A 23 5.49 -24.57 -17.47
C GLU A 23 3.97 -24.76 -17.29
N ALA A 24 3.44 -25.94 -17.64
CA ALA A 24 2.03 -26.28 -17.42
C ALA A 24 1.69 -26.29 -15.91
N GLY A 25 2.54 -26.88 -15.08
CA GLY A 25 2.37 -26.87 -13.63
C GLY A 25 2.38 -25.46 -13.04
N ALA A 26 3.27 -24.60 -13.51
CA ALA A 26 3.32 -23.20 -13.09
C ALA A 26 2.05 -22.42 -13.50
N VAL A 27 1.55 -22.66 -14.72
CA VAL A 27 0.30 -22.04 -15.19
C VAL A 27 -0.90 -22.50 -14.38
N ILE A 28 -1.02 -23.83 -14.15
CA ILE A 28 -2.11 -24.40 -13.33
C ILE A 28 -2.06 -23.82 -11.92
N LEU A 29 -0.89 -23.80 -11.28
CA LEU A 29 -0.72 -23.19 -9.96
C LEU A 29 -1.12 -21.70 -9.98
N GLY A 30 -0.71 -20.96 -11.00
CA GLY A 30 -1.10 -19.55 -11.17
C GLY A 30 -2.61 -19.35 -11.28
N ILE A 31 -3.30 -20.21 -12.04
CA ILE A 31 -4.76 -20.19 -12.17
C ILE A 31 -5.44 -20.51 -10.83
N VAL A 32 -4.97 -21.55 -10.12
CA VAL A 32 -5.51 -21.94 -8.81
C VAL A 32 -5.36 -20.79 -7.80
N LEU A 33 -4.18 -20.15 -7.74
CA LEU A 33 -3.94 -19.01 -6.87
C LEU A 33 -4.81 -17.80 -7.26
N LEU A 34 -4.99 -17.55 -8.56
CA LEU A 34 -5.85 -16.48 -9.03
C LEU A 34 -7.31 -16.71 -8.60
N ILE A 35 -7.84 -17.92 -8.85
CA ILE A 35 -9.19 -18.28 -8.43
C ILE A 35 -9.33 -18.14 -6.91
N TRP A 36 -8.39 -18.69 -6.14
CA TRP A 36 -8.39 -18.58 -4.68
C TRP A 36 -8.44 -17.14 -4.18
N THR A 37 -7.70 -16.24 -4.84
CA THR A 37 -7.66 -14.82 -4.48
C THR A 37 -8.93 -14.07 -4.89
N VAL A 38 -9.57 -14.46 -6.00
CA VAL A 38 -10.76 -13.78 -6.53
C VAL A 38 -12.05 -14.23 -5.83
N ILE A 39 -12.11 -15.47 -5.33
CA ILE A 39 -13.31 -16.02 -4.68
C ILE A 39 -13.90 -15.11 -3.58
N PRO A 40 -13.12 -14.56 -2.62
CA PRO A 40 -13.71 -13.69 -1.59
C PRO A 40 -14.37 -12.43 -2.17
N VAL A 41 -13.70 -11.80 -3.15
CA VAL A 41 -14.22 -10.59 -3.81
C VAL A 41 -15.46 -10.91 -4.64
N TYR A 42 -15.46 -12.06 -5.30
CA TYR A 42 -16.61 -12.56 -6.03
C TYR A 42 -17.82 -12.81 -5.10
N ASN A 43 -17.58 -13.44 -3.93
CA ASN A 43 -18.60 -13.64 -2.91
C ASN A 43 -19.18 -12.32 -2.40
N MET A 44 -18.33 -11.33 -2.11
CA MET A 44 -18.80 -9.99 -1.74
C MET A 44 -19.71 -9.38 -2.81
N LEU A 45 -19.38 -9.57 -4.09
CA LEU A 45 -20.20 -9.09 -5.20
C LEU A 45 -21.55 -9.83 -5.26
N LEU A 46 -21.56 -11.16 -5.06
CA LEU A 46 -22.81 -11.94 -5.04
C LEU A 46 -23.76 -11.45 -3.95
N ILE A 47 -23.25 -11.29 -2.72
CA ILE A 47 -24.05 -10.78 -1.58
C ILE A 47 -24.55 -9.35 -1.87
N ALA A 48 -23.70 -8.48 -2.43
CA ALA A 48 -24.10 -7.11 -2.76
C ALA A 48 -25.18 -7.03 -3.85
N LEU A 49 -25.31 -8.07 -4.69
CA LEU A 49 -26.30 -8.15 -5.76
C LEU A 49 -27.57 -8.94 -5.37
N ASP A 50 -27.59 -9.54 -4.19
CA ASP A 50 -28.75 -10.28 -3.71
C ASP A 50 -29.85 -9.29 -3.25
N PRO A 51 -31.11 -9.41 -3.71
CA PRO A 51 -32.20 -8.56 -3.28
C PRO A 51 -32.74 -8.91 -1.87
N GLU A 52 -32.51 -10.12 -1.36
CA GLU A 52 -32.97 -10.54 -0.04
C GLU A 52 -32.05 -10.00 1.07
N GLU A 53 -32.61 -9.16 1.96
CA GLU A 53 -31.88 -8.64 3.12
C GLU A 53 -31.78 -9.73 4.20
N GLY A 54 -30.57 -9.91 4.76
CA GLY A 54 -30.39 -10.54 6.08
C GLY A 54 -29.86 -11.97 6.11
N GLU A 55 -29.96 -12.80 5.10
CA GLU A 55 -29.42 -14.16 5.18
C GLU A 55 -28.25 -14.37 4.20
N VAL A 56 -27.04 -14.53 4.76
CA VAL A 56 -25.85 -14.98 4.01
C VAL A 56 -25.92 -16.50 3.90
N GLU A 57 -27.01 -17.05 3.37
CA GLU A 57 -27.01 -18.44 2.95
C GLU A 57 -26.36 -18.54 1.57
N PHE A 58 -25.24 -19.24 1.53
CA PHE A 58 -24.64 -19.63 0.25
C PHE A 58 -25.60 -20.63 -0.43
N SER A 59 -26.48 -20.12 -1.29
CA SER A 59 -27.48 -20.90 -2.03
C SER A 59 -26.86 -21.93 -3.00
N GLY A 60 -25.52 -22.00 -3.07
CA GLY A 60 -24.80 -22.83 -4.04
C GLY A 60 -24.87 -22.33 -5.47
N ASN A 61 -25.60 -21.25 -5.72
CA ASN A 61 -25.70 -20.63 -7.04
C ASN A 61 -24.44 -19.79 -7.32
N LEU A 62 -23.87 -19.98 -8.50
CA LEU A 62 -22.71 -19.16 -8.93
C LEU A 62 -23.14 -17.71 -9.29
N TRP A 63 -24.45 -17.44 -9.43
CA TRP A 63 -25.00 -16.12 -9.75
C TRP A 63 -26.40 -16.00 -9.13
N PRO A 64 -26.76 -14.83 -8.54
CA PRO A 64 -28.11 -14.63 -7.97
C PRO A 64 -29.18 -14.80 -9.06
N PRO A 65 -30.31 -15.43 -8.75
CA PRO A 65 -31.41 -15.62 -9.72
C PRO A 65 -31.98 -14.29 -10.20
N GLU A 66 -32.10 -13.32 -9.30
CA GLU A 66 -32.62 -11.97 -9.55
C GLU A 66 -31.62 -10.92 -9.07
N PRO A 67 -30.54 -10.64 -9.84
CA PRO A 67 -29.52 -9.70 -9.39
C PRO A 67 -30.07 -8.27 -9.32
N SER A 68 -29.86 -7.61 -8.19
CA SER A 68 -30.30 -6.25 -7.92
C SER A 68 -29.11 -5.32 -7.68
N LEU A 69 -29.18 -4.07 -8.14
CA LEU A 69 -28.22 -3.02 -7.83
C LEU A 69 -28.71 -2.14 -6.67
N GLU A 70 -29.79 -2.55 -6.00
CA GLU A 70 -30.41 -1.75 -4.95
C GLU A 70 -29.44 -1.45 -3.81
N SER A 71 -28.64 -2.43 -3.35
CA SER A 71 -27.64 -2.21 -2.30
C SER A 71 -26.61 -1.16 -2.68
N PHE A 72 -26.16 -1.14 -3.94
CA PHE A 72 -25.28 -0.08 -4.45
C PHE A 72 -25.99 1.26 -4.51
N ARG A 73 -27.25 1.30 -4.93
CA ARG A 73 -28.07 2.51 -4.94
C ARG A 73 -28.18 3.10 -3.53
N VAL A 74 -28.55 2.27 -2.55
CA VAL A 74 -28.69 2.67 -1.15
C VAL A 74 -27.40 3.26 -0.60
N VAL A 75 -26.23 2.66 -0.90
CA VAL A 75 -24.93 3.21 -0.49
C VAL A 75 -24.62 4.55 -1.18
N LEU A 76 -24.86 4.64 -2.50
CA LEU A 76 -24.54 5.83 -3.28
C LEU A 76 -25.44 7.02 -2.92
N THR A 77 -26.73 6.77 -2.65
CA THR A 77 -27.72 7.80 -2.29
C THR A 77 -27.78 8.05 -0.78
N GLN A 78 -27.13 7.20 0.03
CA GLN A 78 -27.18 7.26 1.50
C GLN A 78 -28.62 7.12 2.05
N ASP A 79 -29.47 6.33 1.39
CA ASP A 79 -30.89 6.19 1.76
C ASP A 79 -31.10 5.44 3.09
N ALA A 80 -30.07 4.79 3.63
CA ALA A 80 -30.12 4.12 4.93
C ALA A 80 -29.46 4.98 6.01
N ARG A 81 -30.05 5.02 7.22
CA ARG A 81 -29.57 5.82 8.35
C ARG A 81 -28.11 5.51 8.72
N TYR A 82 -27.72 4.25 8.67
CA TYR A 82 -26.35 3.82 8.98
C TYR A 82 -25.33 4.21 7.89
N LEU A 83 -25.77 4.69 6.73
CA LEU A 83 -24.93 5.20 5.63
C LEU A 83 -24.97 6.72 5.48
N GLU A 84 -25.70 7.44 6.32
CA GLU A 84 -25.91 8.90 6.22
C GLU A 84 -24.60 9.69 6.06
N HIS A 85 -23.48 9.12 6.51
CA HIS A 85 -22.20 9.80 6.50
C HIS A 85 -21.13 9.09 5.63
N PHE A 86 -21.51 8.12 4.81
CA PHE A 86 -20.60 7.26 4.05
C PHE A 86 -19.59 8.06 3.20
N TRP A 87 -20.03 9.03 2.43
CA TRP A 87 -19.13 9.83 1.59
C TRP A 87 -18.13 10.66 2.39
N ARG A 88 -18.55 11.19 3.52
CA ARG A 88 -17.67 11.90 4.43
C ARG A 88 -16.64 10.96 5.03
N GLN A 89 -17.04 9.79 5.47
CA GLN A 89 -16.17 8.76 6.03
C GLN A 89 -15.18 8.23 5.00
N LEU A 90 -15.61 8.03 3.76
CA LEU A 90 -14.74 7.70 2.64
C LEU A 90 -13.73 8.83 2.35
N GLY A 91 -14.19 10.08 2.38
CA GLY A 91 -13.35 11.27 2.26
C GLY A 91 -12.31 11.36 3.37
N ASN A 92 -12.66 11.06 4.62
CA ASN A 92 -11.73 11.01 5.75
C ASN A 92 -10.67 9.91 5.55
N SER A 93 -11.09 8.71 5.11
CA SER A 93 -10.14 7.62 4.77
C SER A 93 -9.17 8.04 3.68
N LEU A 94 -9.66 8.71 2.64
CA LEU A 94 -8.82 9.21 1.54
C LEU A 94 -7.86 10.31 2.01
N TYR A 95 -8.32 11.24 2.82
CA TYR A 95 -7.51 12.31 3.40
C TYR A 95 -6.37 11.74 4.27
N ILE A 96 -6.68 10.82 5.19
CA ILE A 96 -5.69 10.16 6.05
C ILE A 96 -4.71 9.35 5.20
N GLY A 97 -5.20 8.53 4.27
CA GLY A 97 -4.37 7.69 3.42
C GLY A 97 -3.41 8.49 2.53
N LEU A 98 -3.90 9.52 1.85
CA LEU A 98 -3.07 10.36 0.99
C LEU A 98 -2.08 11.19 1.79
N SER A 99 -2.48 11.74 2.94
CA SER A 99 -1.57 12.52 3.79
C SER A 99 -0.45 11.63 4.33
N THR A 100 -0.78 10.42 4.81
CA THR A 100 0.22 9.43 5.26
C THR A 100 1.17 9.06 4.12
N MET A 101 0.65 8.78 2.94
CA MET A 101 1.44 8.46 1.75
C MET A 101 2.45 9.57 1.43
N VAL A 102 1.98 10.82 1.31
CA VAL A 102 2.82 11.96 0.95
C VAL A 102 3.89 12.24 2.00
N LEU A 103 3.51 12.27 3.28
CA LEU A 103 4.45 12.53 4.37
C LEU A 103 5.48 11.42 4.52
N THR A 104 5.08 10.15 4.42
CA THR A 104 6.01 9.02 4.47
C THR A 104 7.01 9.07 3.34
N VAL A 105 6.56 9.31 2.09
CA VAL A 105 7.46 9.44 0.93
C VAL A 105 8.42 10.59 1.11
N LEU A 106 7.94 11.75 1.56
CA LEU A 106 8.76 12.93 1.78
C LEU A 106 9.84 12.67 2.83
N ILE A 107 9.44 12.20 4.02
CA ILE A 107 10.37 11.96 5.14
C ILE A 107 11.37 10.86 4.79
N ALA A 108 10.90 9.74 4.25
CA ALA A 108 11.76 8.61 3.92
C ALA A 108 12.74 8.91 2.78
N SER A 109 12.32 9.67 1.75
CA SER A 109 13.20 10.05 0.65
C SER A 109 14.30 11.01 1.11
N LEU A 110 13.96 12.00 1.93
CA LEU A 110 14.93 12.92 2.53
C LEU A 110 15.92 12.18 3.44
N ALA A 111 15.40 11.30 4.32
CA ALA A 111 16.24 10.50 5.22
C ALA A 111 17.17 9.56 4.43
N SER A 112 16.64 8.86 3.43
CA SER A 112 17.43 7.95 2.58
C SER A 112 18.50 8.70 1.79
N PHE A 113 18.20 9.88 1.25
CA PHE A 113 19.17 10.75 0.57
C PHE A 113 20.25 11.23 1.53
N ALA A 114 19.86 11.77 2.70
CA ALA A 114 20.81 12.29 3.69
C ALA A 114 21.82 11.22 4.12
N VAL A 115 21.34 10.02 4.42
CA VAL A 115 22.18 8.92 4.91
C VAL A 115 22.97 8.23 3.82
N GLY A 116 22.42 8.12 2.60
CA GLY A 116 23.04 7.39 1.50
C GLY A 116 23.96 8.23 0.61
N ARG A 117 23.70 9.53 0.48
CA ARG A 117 24.30 10.40 -0.53
C ARG A 117 25.03 11.62 0.04
N MET A 118 24.58 12.13 1.18
CA MET A 118 25.35 13.15 1.87
C MET A 118 26.41 12.44 2.70
N ARG A 119 27.69 12.75 2.42
CA ARG A 119 28.84 12.20 3.18
C ARG A 119 28.87 12.78 4.62
N LEU A 120 27.73 12.71 5.32
CA LEU A 120 27.60 13.19 6.69
C LEU A 120 28.42 12.29 7.61
N GLY A 121 29.54 12.81 8.11
CA GLY A 121 30.30 12.19 9.20
C GLY A 121 30.97 10.87 8.84
N GLN A 122 31.77 10.83 7.79
CA GLN A 122 32.72 9.73 7.60
C GLN A 122 33.67 9.71 8.82
N GLY A 123 33.36 8.82 9.78
CA GLY A 123 34.17 8.64 11.00
C GLY A 123 33.41 8.64 12.33
N SER A 124 32.13 9.05 12.37
CA SER A 124 31.35 8.92 13.62
C SER A 124 30.43 7.70 13.58
N PRO A 125 30.55 6.75 14.52
CA PRO A 125 29.67 5.59 14.60
C PRO A 125 28.20 5.96 14.87
N LEU A 126 27.93 7.14 15.41
CA LEU A 126 26.58 7.62 15.75
C LEU A 126 25.82 8.23 14.55
N THR A 127 26.53 8.65 13.51
CA THR A 127 25.95 9.17 12.26
C THR A 127 26.00 8.16 11.13
N SER A 128 26.39 6.92 11.43
CA SER A 128 26.54 5.90 10.41
C SER A 128 25.19 5.46 9.85
N ALA A 129 25.19 5.22 8.56
CA ALA A 129 24.09 4.59 7.85
C ALA A 129 23.59 3.28 8.53
N ALA A 130 24.45 2.63 9.29
CA ALA A 130 24.15 1.43 10.07
C ALA A 130 23.21 1.74 11.26
N VAL A 131 23.44 2.83 12.00
CA VAL A 131 22.59 3.20 13.15
C VAL A 131 21.15 3.45 12.69
N LEU A 132 20.95 4.25 11.64
CA LEU A 132 19.60 4.52 11.15
C LEU A 132 18.92 3.26 10.60
N THR A 133 19.67 2.39 9.93
CA THR A 133 19.14 1.11 9.44
C THR A 133 18.73 0.21 10.59
N ASN A 134 19.58 0.06 11.60
CA ASN A 134 19.30 -0.79 12.76
C ASN A 134 18.15 -0.20 13.60
N ALA A 135 18.11 1.12 13.79
CA ALA A 135 16.99 1.78 14.46
C ALA A 135 15.67 1.54 13.70
N SER A 136 15.67 1.67 12.35
CA SER A 136 14.49 1.38 11.53
C SER A 136 14.05 -0.08 11.66
N LEU A 137 14.98 -1.04 11.70
CA LEU A 137 14.66 -2.45 11.89
C LEU A 137 14.07 -2.73 13.27
N ILE A 138 14.64 -2.15 14.32
CA ILE A 138 14.14 -2.30 15.70
C ILE A 138 12.73 -1.71 15.81
N THR A 139 12.51 -0.51 15.29
CA THR A 139 11.20 0.14 15.30
C THR A 139 10.16 -0.68 14.55
N TYR A 140 10.53 -1.24 13.41
CA TYR A 140 9.65 -2.10 12.61
C TYR A 140 9.29 -3.41 13.30
N ALA A 141 10.16 -3.92 14.19
CA ALA A 141 9.92 -5.14 14.95
C ALA A 141 8.92 -4.96 16.11
N ILE A 142 8.62 -3.72 16.52
CA ILE A 142 7.65 -3.45 17.59
C ILE A 142 6.23 -3.52 17.00
N PRO A 143 5.35 -4.43 17.52
CA PRO A 143 3.98 -4.49 17.05
C PRO A 143 3.24 -3.17 17.30
N ALA A 144 2.64 -2.61 16.25
CA ALA A 144 1.92 -1.34 16.33
C ALA A 144 0.83 -1.35 17.42
N SER A 145 0.15 -2.48 17.62
CA SER A 145 -0.90 -2.64 18.64
C SER A 145 -0.45 -2.37 20.07
N PHE A 146 0.83 -2.61 20.43
CA PHE A 146 1.35 -2.28 21.75
C PHE A 146 1.52 -0.78 21.97
N LEU A 147 1.66 -0.02 20.91
CA LEU A 147 1.92 1.42 20.98
C LEU A 147 0.64 2.26 20.99
N ILE A 148 -0.55 1.63 20.91
CA ILE A 148 -1.82 2.37 20.81
C ILE A 148 -2.06 3.26 22.05
N PHE A 149 -1.86 2.76 23.26
CA PHE A 149 -2.04 3.53 24.49
C PHE A 149 -1.01 4.66 24.65
N PRO A 150 0.31 4.43 24.46
CA PRO A 150 1.29 5.50 24.43
C PRO A 150 0.96 6.57 23.39
N PHE A 151 0.58 6.18 22.16
CA PHE A 151 0.19 7.13 21.14
C PHE A 151 -1.06 7.93 21.49
N HIS A 152 -2.11 7.29 22.00
CA HIS A 152 -3.31 7.98 22.43
C HIS A 152 -2.96 9.03 23.50
N ARG A 153 -2.13 8.68 24.49
CA ARG A 153 -1.69 9.62 25.54
C ARG A 153 -0.92 10.79 24.95
N ILE A 154 0.07 10.53 24.10
CA ILE A 154 0.88 11.56 23.45
C ILE A 154 -0.01 12.50 22.62
N MET A 155 -0.92 11.96 21.81
CA MET A 155 -1.82 12.77 20.97
C MET A 155 -2.76 13.62 21.82
N HIS A 156 -3.23 13.08 22.95
CA HIS A 156 -4.01 13.85 23.92
C HIS A 156 -3.21 15.02 24.51
N ASP A 157 -1.98 14.78 24.93
CA ASP A 157 -1.11 15.79 25.56
C ASP A 157 -0.71 16.90 24.54
N TYR A 158 -0.66 16.59 23.24
CA TYR A 158 -0.49 17.57 22.15
C TYR A 158 -1.77 18.24 21.69
N GLY A 159 -2.94 17.94 22.27
CA GLY A 159 -4.22 18.52 21.88
C GLY A 159 -4.78 18.00 20.55
N LEU A 160 -4.27 16.85 20.10
CA LEU A 160 -4.72 16.20 18.86
C LEU A 160 -5.76 15.08 19.10
N SER A 161 -6.44 15.10 20.25
CA SER A 161 -7.54 14.16 20.52
C SER A 161 -8.66 14.34 19.50
N ASN A 162 -9.11 13.23 18.91
CA ASN A 162 -10.16 13.22 17.89
C ASN A 162 -9.84 14.07 16.65
N ASP A 163 -8.58 14.14 16.26
CA ASP A 163 -8.11 14.83 15.06
C ASP A 163 -7.47 13.83 14.08
N PRO A 164 -7.78 13.89 12.77
CA PRO A 164 -7.14 13.05 11.76
C PRO A 164 -5.61 13.07 11.77
N TRP A 165 -5.00 14.19 12.19
CA TRP A 165 -3.54 14.30 12.31
C TRP A 165 -2.95 13.36 13.35
N ALA A 166 -3.71 12.98 14.39
CA ALA A 166 -3.26 11.95 15.35
C ALA A 166 -3.04 10.60 14.65
N VAL A 167 -3.99 10.20 13.80
CA VAL A 167 -3.88 8.95 13.02
C VAL A 167 -2.77 9.07 11.98
N ILE A 168 -2.70 10.18 11.25
CA ILE A 168 -1.66 10.42 10.25
C ILE A 168 -0.27 10.33 10.88
N ALA A 169 -0.06 10.95 12.05
CA ALA A 169 1.22 10.90 12.76
C ALA A 169 1.61 9.46 13.15
N ALA A 170 0.67 8.68 13.66
CA ALA A 170 0.87 7.27 13.99
C ALA A 170 1.24 6.46 12.74
N GLN A 171 0.46 6.58 11.67
CA GLN A 171 0.68 5.83 10.43
C GLN A 171 2.00 6.19 9.76
N VAL A 172 2.37 7.47 9.71
CA VAL A 172 3.68 7.93 9.21
C VAL A 172 4.82 7.32 10.03
N THR A 173 4.67 7.26 11.36
CA THR A 173 5.66 6.64 12.25
C THR A 173 5.88 5.17 11.92
N PHE A 174 4.82 4.40 11.64
CA PHE A 174 4.93 2.98 11.32
C PHE A 174 5.39 2.72 9.88
N ALA A 175 4.99 3.56 8.93
CA ALA A 175 5.36 3.40 7.53
C ALA A 175 6.82 3.80 7.23
N THR A 176 7.34 4.82 7.92
CA THR A 176 8.65 5.44 7.63
C THR A 176 9.83 4.47 7.74
N PRO A 177 9.95 3.58 8.75
CA PRO A 177 11.06 2.65 8.85
C PRO A 177 11.20 1.73 7.64
N PHE A 178 10.11 1.11 7.20
CA PHE A 178 10.09 0.26 6.01
C PHE A 178 10.41 1.08 4.74
N ALA A 179 9.86 2.28 4.65
CA ALA A 179 10.09 3.18 3.53
C ALA A 179 11.58 3.55 3.39
N ILE A 180 12.24 3.90 4.50
CA ILE A 180 13.69 4.21 4.54
C ILE A 180 14.50 3.00 4.09
N LEU A 181 14.21 1.80 4.62
CA LEU A 181 14.92 0.57 4.26
C LEU A 181 14.81 0.27 2.77
N THR A 182 13.60 0.36 2.23
CA THR A 182 13.30 0.11 0.81
C THR A 182 14.03 1.12 -0.09
N LEU A 183 13.90 2.42 0.20
CA LEU A 183 14.55 3.46 -0.59
C LEU A 183 16.08 3.37 -0.53
N ARG A 184 16.65 3.01 0.62
CA ARG A 184 18.10 2.81 0.73
C ARG A 184 18.61 1.64 -0.11
N GLN A 185 17.87 0.53 -0.14
CA GLN A 185 18.25 -0.61 -0.97
C GLN A 185 18.25 -0.23 -2.45
N TYR A 186 17.23 0.48 -2.90
CA TYR A 186 17.14 0.94 -4.28
C TYR A 186 18.23 1.98 -4.61
N ALA A 187 18.48 2.93 -3.70
CA ALA A 187 19.50 3.96 -3.89
C ALA A 187 20.92 3.40 -4.07
N ARG A 188 21.22 2.21 -3.55
CA ARG A 188 22.51 1.52 -3.76
C ARG A 188 22.73 1.05 -5.20
N LEU A 189 21.66 0.91 -5.98
CA LEU A 189 21.74 0.53 -7.39
C LEU A 189 22.10 1.71 -8.30
N ILE A 190 21.97 2.93 -7.79
CA ILE A 190 22.26 4.16 -8.54
C ILE A 190 23.74 4.55 -8.29
N PRO A 191 24.59 4.67 -9.33
CA PRO A 191 25.99 5.04 -9.19
C PRO A 191 26.18 6.38 -8.48
N LEU A 192 27.16 6.45 -7.57
CA LEU A 192 27.48 7.69 -6.83
C LEU A 192 28.12 8.74 -7.73
N GLU A 193 28.75 8.30 -8.81
CA GLU A 193 29.42 9.13 -9.80
C GLU A 193 28.48 10.16 -10.43
N LEU A 194 27.18 9.87 -10.51
CA LEU A 194 26.16 10.81 -10.99
C LEU A 194 26.01 12.01 -10.05
N ASP A 195 26.07 11.76 -8.75
CA ASP A 195 26.00 12.81 -7.74
C ASP A 195 27.29 13.65 -7.72
N ASP A 196 28.46 12.96 -7.85
CA ASP A 196 29.76 13.62 -7.88
C ASP A 196 29.92 14.49 -9.16
N ALA A 197 29.48 14.00 -10.32
CA ALA A 197 29.46 14.78 -11.56
C ALA A 197 28.61 16.05 -11.42
N ALA A 198 27.37 15.91 -10.90
CA ALA A 198 26.51 17.07 -10.65
C ALA A 198 27.13 18.09 -9.68
N ARG A 199 27.89 17.63 -8.68
CA ARG A 199 28.62 18.53 -7.74
C ARG A 199 29.80 19.23 -8.40
N VAL A 200 30.51 18.55 -9.31
CA VAL A 200 31.58 19.18 -10.12
C VAL A 200 31.00 20.28 -11.00
N ASP A 201 29.75 20.09 -11.51
CA ASP A 201 29.02 21.11 -12.27
C ASP A 201 28.42 22.23 -11.35
N GLY A 202 28.78 22.24 -10.07
CA GLY A 202 28.34 23.27 -9.11
C GLY A 202 26.96 23.08 -8.52
N ALA A 203 26.34 21.89 -8.65
CA ALA A 203 25.02 21.65 -8.07
C ALA A 203 25.07 21.56 -6.53
N SER A 204 24.18 22.28 -5.88
CA SER A 204 23.95 22.15 -4.43
C SER A 204 23.32 20.80 -4.08
N SER A 205 23.41 20.37 -2.81
CA SER A 205 22.80 19.12 -2.35
C SER A 205 21.29 19.07 -2.63
N ALA A 206 20.59 20.19 -2.53
CA ALA A 206 19.17 20.29 -2.86
C ALA A 206 18.90 20.11 -4.36
N GLN A 207 19.81 20.60 -5.21
CA GLN A 207 19.73 20.39 -6.66
C GLN A 207 20.03 18.94 -7.03
N VAL A 208 21.04 18.31 -6.43
CA VAL A 208 21.32 16.87 -6.59
C VAL A 208 20.09 16.04 -6.17
N TYR A 209 19.51 16.34 -5.01
CA TYR A 209 18.28 15.66 -4.55
C TYR A 209 17.14 15.76 -5.56
N ARG A 210 16.82 17.00 -6.04
CA ARG A 210 15.65 17.22 -6.89
C ARG A 210 15.85 16.79 -8.34
N ARG A 211 17.07 17.00 -8.89
CA ARG A 211 17.34 16.82 -10.33
C ARG A 211 17.99 15.48 -10.68
N VAL A 212 18.64 14.83 -9.72
CA VAL A 212 19.32 13.55 -9.92
C VAL A 212 18.64 12.44 -9.12
N TYR A 213 18.60 12.59 -7.79
CA TYR A 213 18.12 11.54 -6.91
C TYR A 213 16.63 11.24 -7.09
N LEU A 214 15.74 12.20 -6.94
CA LEU A 214 14.29 11.98 -7.03
C LEU A 214 13.85 11.36 -8.36
N PRO A 215 14.30 11.86 -9.54
CA PRO A 215 13.91 11.25 -10.81
C PRO A 215 14.36 9.78 -10.95
N LEU A 216 15.56 9.46 -10.51
CA LEU A 216 16.10 8.09 -10.57
C LEU A 216 15.41 7.17 -9.54
N MET A 217 14.98 7.71 -8.41
CA MET A 217 14.27 6.99 -7.35
C MET A 217 12.76 6.82 -7.61
N THR A 218 12.22 7.45 -8.65
CA THR A 218 10.77 7.47 -8.92
C THR A 218 10.09 6.10 -8.84
N PRO A 219 10.62 5.00 -9.37
CA PRO A 219 10.00 3.69 -9.24
C PRO A 219 9.92 3.19 -7.79
N ALA A 220 10.98 3.38 -7.01
CA ALA A 220 11.01 3.00 -5.60
C ALA A 220 10.11 3.90 -4.74
N LEU A 221 10.02 5.19 -5.06
CA LEU A 221 9.09 6.11 -4.42
C LEU A 221 7.64 5.69 -4.64
N ALA A 222 7.29 5.22 -5.85
CA ALA A 222 5.96 4.70 -6.14
C ALA A 222 5.63 3.43 -5.35
N VAL A 223 6.61 2.54 -5.13
CA VAL A 223 6.44 1.35 -4.25
C VAL A 223 6.17 1.78 -2.82
N VAL A 224 6.97 2.69 -2.27
CA VAL A 224 6.80 3.21 -0.91
C VAL A 224 5.48 3.97 -0.75
N ALA A 225 5.10 4.77 -1.74
CA ALA A 225 3.81 5.47 -1.76
C ALA A 225 2.64 4.49 -1.67
N THR A 226 2.66 3.45 -2.50
CA THR A 226 1.63 2.40 -2.46
C THR A 226 1.57 1.70 -1.11
N TYR A 227 2.72 1.33 -0.55
CA TYR A 227 2.79 0.70 0.76
C TYR A 227 2.19 1.58 1.86
N ALA A 228 2.59 2.85 1.94
CA ALA A 228 2.11 3.78 2.96
C ALA A 228 0.59 4.04 2.84
N LEU A 229 0.09 4.16 1.60
CA LEU A 229 -1.34 4.30 1.34
C LEU A 229 -2.12 3.07 1.83
N VAL A 230 -1.69 1.86 1.43
CA VAL A 230 -2.39 0.61 1.78
C VAL A 230 -2.32 0.35 3.29
N LEU A 231 -1.19 0.67 3.94
CA LEU A 231 -1.04 0.57 5.39
C LEU A 231 -2.06 1.46 6.10
N ALA A 232 -2.16 2.74 5.72
CA ALA A 232 -3.10 3.68 6.33
C ALA A 232 -4.56 3.35 5.99
N TRP A 233 -4.83 2.84 4.78
CA TRP A 233 -6.17 2.46 4.34
C TRP A 233 -6.74 1.27 5.11
N ASN A 234 -5.90 0.27 5.36
CA ASN A 234 -6.29 -0.96 6.05
C ASN A 234 -6.26 -0.86 7.58
N ASP A 235 -5.79 0.27 8.12
CA ASP A 235 -5.77 0.45 9.57
C ASP A 235 -7.19 0.72 10.10
N TYR A 236 -7.61 -0.11 11.02
CA TYR A 236 -8.82 0.07 11.82
C TYR A 236 -8.50 0.55 13.24
N LEU A 237 -7.47 -0.06 13.86
CA LEU A 237 -7.23 0.06 15.29
C LEU A 237 -6.94 1.51 15.73
N TYR A 238 -6.00 2.17 15.06
CA TYR A 238 -5.63 3.55 15.40
C TYR A 238 -6.73 4.54 15.04
N GLN A 239 -7.44 4.29 13.92
CA GLN A 239 -8.57 5.11 13.52
C GLN A 239 -9.72 5.01 14.54
N PHE A 240 -10.04 3.80 15.01
CA PHE A 240 -11.08 3.57 16.01
C PHE A 240 -10.74 4.22 17.36
N VAL A 241 -9.48 4.09 17.83
CA VAL A 241 -9.09 4.58 19.16
C VAL A 241 -8.84 6.08 19.19
N LEU A 242 -8.30 6.66 18.10
CA LEU A 242 -7.93 8.08 18.06
C LEU A 242 -9.03 9.00 17.53
N LEU A 243 -10.03 8.47 16.82
CA LEU A 243 -11.15 9.23 16.23
C LEU A 243 -12.47 8.86 16.91
N ALA A 244 -12.89 9.68 17.85
CA ALA A 244 -14.08 9.40 18.69
C ALA A 244 -15.39 9.97 18.15
N SER A 245 -15.36 10.87 17.14
CA SER A 245 -16.56 11.52 16.63
C SER A 245 -16.95 11.03 15.23
N GLU A 246 -18.25 10.95 14.97
CA GLU A 246 -18.80 10.65 13.64
C GLU A 246 -18.23 11.56 12.53
N LYS A 247 -17.91 12.81 12.87
CA LYS A 247 -17.34 13.78 11.93
C LYS A 247 -16.00 13.31 11.35
N HIS A 248 -15.15 12.69 12.17
CA HIS A 248 -13.81 12.26 11.80
C HIS A 248 -13.70 10.76 11.53
N MET A 249 -14.79 10.02 11.80
CA MET A 249 -14.86 8.59 11.55
C MET A 249 -14.50 8.26 10.09
N THR A 250 -13.81 7.17 9.91
CA THR A 250 -13.43 6.63 8.60
C THR A 250 -14.38 5.52 8.15
N ALA A 251 -14.37 5.22 6.85
CA ALA A 251 -15.18 4.14 6.31
C ALA A 251 -14.79 2.75 6.86
N ALA A 252 -13.53 2.52 7.20
CA ALA A 252 -13.10 1.28 7.86
C ALA A 252 -13.74 1.11 9.24
N VAL A 253 -13.81 2.19 10.03
CA VAL A 253 -14.43 2.16 11.37
C VAL A 253 -15.94 1.99 11.25
N MET A 254 -16.58 2.68 10.32
CA MET A 254 -18.02 2.53 10.06
C MET A 254 -18.37 1.09 9.69
N GLN A 255 -17.65 0.45 8.77
CA GLN A 255 -17.91 -0.94 8.39
C GLN A 255 -17.77 -1.90 9.56
N ALA A 256 -16.78 -1.71 10.42
CA ALA A 256 -16.60 -2.54 11.61
C ALA A 256 -17.75 -2.37 12.61
N GLN A 257 -18.29 -1.15 12.77
CA GLN A 257 -19.45 -0.90 13.62
C GLN A 257 -20.73 -1.55 13.08
N LEU A 258 -20.92 -1.54 11.74
CA LEU A 258 -22.05 -2.25 11.13
C LEU A 258 -21.97 -3.75 11.30
N PHE A 259 -20.77 -4.31 11.34
CA PHE A 259 -20.56 -5.74 11.59
C PHE A 259 -20.92 -6.16 13.02
N ASP A 260 -20.81 -5.24 13.98
CA ASP A 260 -21.15 -5.47 15.40
C ASP A 260 -22.66 -5.34 15.69
N ASP A 261 -23.48 -4.98 14.70
CA ASP A 261 -24.94 -4.90 14.85
C ASP A 261 -25.55 -6.31 15.03
N ALA A 262 -26.66 -6.39 15.73
CA ALA A 262 -27.38 -7.66 15.95
C ALA A 262 -27.95 -8.24 14.66
N ASP A 263 -28.27 -7.40 13.69
CA ASP A 263 -28.76 -7.76 12.35
C ASP A 263 -28.02 -6.94 11.29
N PRO A 264 -26.78 -7.35 10.92
CA PRO A 264 -25.97 -6.59 10.01
C PRO A 264 -26.58 -6.52 8.59
N PRO A 265 -26.62 -5.34 7.97
CA PRO A 265 -27.15 -5.19 6.60
C PRO A 265 -26.10 -5.68 5.59
N TRP A 266 -25.91 -6.99 5.47
CA TRP A 266 -24.85 -7.63 4.71
C TRP A 266 -24.73 -7.14 3.27
N ASN A 267 -25.86 -6.97 2.58
CA ASN A 267 -25.90 -6.57 1.18
C ASN A 267 -25.32 -5.16 1.00
N ALA A 268 -25.78 -4.21 1.81
CA ALA A 268 -25.27 -2.84 1.81
C ALA A 268 -23.82 -2.76 2.30
N MET A 269 -23.44 -3.57 3.31
CA MET A 269 -22.06 -3.64 3.78
C MET A 269 -21.10 -4.13 2.69
N MET A 270 -21.47 -5.17 1.94
CA MET A 270 -20.63 -5.69 0.84
C MET A 270 -20.56 -4.68 -0.31
N ALA A 271 -21.66 -4.02 -0.65
CA ALA A 271 -21.67 -2.93 -1.63
C ALA A 271 -20.77 -1.76 -1.19
N ALA A 272 -20.88 -1.33 0.08
CA ALA A 272 -20.03 -0.29 0.66
C ALA A 272 -18.54 -0.69 0.66
N ALA A 273 -18.22 -1.94 1.00
CA ALA A 273 -16.85 -2.46 0.98
C ALA A 273 -16.26 -2.48 -0.43
N ILE A 274 -17.03 -2.84 -1.46
CA ILE A 274 -16.61 -2.78 -2.86
C ILE A 274 -16.32 -1.32 -3.25
N ILE A 275 -17.21 -0.38 -2.93
CA ILE A 275 -17.00 1.04 -3.22
C ILE A 275 -15.77 1.57 -2.45
N TYR A 276 -15.62 1.18 -1.18
CA TYR A 276 -14.46 1.54 -0.35
C TYR A 276 -13.13 1.05 -0.94
N ALA A 277 -13.11 -0.11 -1.61
CA ALA A 277 -11.90 -0.63 -2.24
C ALA A 277 -11.49 0.11 -3.53
N LEU A 278 -12.39 0.86 -4.19
CA LEU A 278 -12.09 1.50 -5.47
C LEU A 278 -10.99 2.57 -5.41
N PRO A 279 -10.92 3.51 -4.43
CA PRO A 279 -9.90 4.54 -4.41
C PRO A 279 -8.47 3.98 -4.32
N PRO A 280 -8.09 3.08 -3.39
CA PRO A 280 -6.74 2.54 -3.34
C PRO A 280 -6.39 1.73 -4.59
N VAL A 281 -7.34 1.01 -5.17
CA VAL A 281 -7.14 0.27 -6.43
C VAL A 281 -6.86 1.24 -7.58
N ALA A 282 -7.63 2.32 -7.71
CA ALA A 282 -7.40 3.35 -8.74
C ALA A 282 -6.03 4.02 -8.59
N ILE A 283 -5.64 4.38 -7.36
CA ILE A 283 -4.32 4.98 -7.07
C ILE A 283 -3.20 3.98 -7.38
N PHE A 284 -3.36 2.70 -7.01
CA PHE A 284 -2.39 1.66 -7.36
C PHE A 284 -2.19 1.54 -8.88
N PHE A 285 -3.27 1.52 -9.66
CA PHE A 285 -3.18 1.46 -11.12
C PHE A 285 -2.51 2.70 -11.72
N ALA A 286 -2.70 3.88 -11.14
CA ALA A 286 -1.98 5.10 -11.53
C ALA A 286 -0.48 4.99 -11.24
N LEU A 287 -0.10 4.52 -10.05
CA LEU A 287 1.30 4.37 -9.63
C LEU A 287 2.02 3.20 -10.33
N ARG A 288 1.30 2.14 -10.70
CA ARG A 288 1.86 0.96 -11.37
C ARG A 288 2.66 1.30 -12.62
N ARG A 289 2.19 2.26 -13.42
CA ARG A 289 2.91 2.68 -14.64
C ARG A 289 4.30 3.21 -14.33
N VAL A 290 4.43 3.96 -13.25
CA VAL A 290 5.69 4.53 -12.78
C VAL A 290 6.62 3.45 -12.24
N MET A 291 6.08 2.49 -11.48
CA MET A 291 6.85 1.34 -10.95
C MET A 291 7.45 0.51 -12.09
N MET A 292 6.67 0.21 -13.12
CA MET A 292 7.12 -0.61 -14.26
C MET A 292 8.15 0.09 -15.15
N ALA A 293 8.08 1.40 -15.30
CA ALA A 293 9.04 2.16 -16.10
C ALA A 293 10.48 2.02 -15.58
N GLY A 294 10.67 1.91 -14.26
CA GLY A 294 11.99 1.69 -13.65
C GLY A 294 12.59 0.32 -13.94
N LEU A 295 11.76 -0.73 -14.05
CA LEU A 295 12.23 -2.08 -14.32
C LEU A 295 12.70 -2.25 -15.78
N THR A 296 12.10 -1.53 -16.72
CA THR A 296 12.41 -1.65 -18.14
C THR A 296 13.60 -0.78 -18.60
N SER A 297 13.94 0.27 -17.86
CA SER A 297 15.07 1.16 -18.21
C SER A 297 16.44 0.52 -17.97
N TRP A 298 16.54 -0.53 -17.15
CA TRP A 298 17.80 -1.23 -16.85
C TRP A 298 18.17 -2.31 -17.87
N TRP A 299 17.26 -2.65 -18.79
CA TRP A 299 17.47 -3.67 -19.83
C TRP A 299 17.69 -3.09 -21.23
N ARG A 300 17.78 -1.78 -21.35
CA ARG A 300 18.16 -1.07 -22.58
C ARG A 300 19.53 -0.39 -22.42
#